data_bedcc494091a8f7880d0a24bb731d4b2
#
_entry.id   bedcc494091a8f7880d0a24bb731d4b2
#
_cell.length_a   1.000
_cell.length_b   1.000
_cell.length_c   1.000
_cell.angle_alpha   90.00
_cell.angle_beta   90.00
_cell.angle_gamma   90.00
#
_symmetry.space_group_name_H-M   'P 1'
#
loop_
_entity.id
_entity.type
_entity.pdbx_description
1 polymer ?
#
loop_
_entity_poly.entity_id
_entity_poly.type
_entity_poly.pdbx_seq_one_letter_code
_entity_poly.pdbx_strand_id
1 'polypeptide(L)'
;MATHDPDRWRARFPILADTTYLVTHSLGAMPSTVREKLAQFTELWATRGVRAWAEGWWDSPSWVGDLVAKLLNAPPGSVVMHQNVSMIQAVIASALDFSGPRNTVVYTEQEFPSVMYVWEALKRQGARIECVRGESAVGVSNERLLAAIDERTKIVPISHVCFRTSFLQDAAAVVKRAHEVGALVLLDCYQS
;
A
#
# COMPACT_ATOMS: atom_id res chain seq x y z
N MET A 1 -26.09 -1.92 18.70
CA MET A 1 -25.32 -1.46 17.52
C MET A 1 -25.79 -0.05 17.20
N ALA A 2 -24.90 0.95 17.25
CA ALA A 2 -25.26 2.29 16.81
C ALA A 2 -25.59 2.21 15.31
N THR A 3 -26.78 2.64 14.92
CA THR A 3 -27.18 2.73 13.52
C THR A 3 -26.20 3.65 12.81
N HIS A 4 -25.44 3.12 11.88
CA HIS A 4 -24.58 3.92 11.00
C HIS A 4 -25.49 4.77 10.10
N ASP A 5 -25.61 6.05 10.44
CA ASP A 5 -26.31 7.03 9.61
C ASP A 5 -25.30 7.70 8.67
N PRO A 6 -25.23 7.29 7.39
CA PRO A 6 -24.29 7.86 6.44
C PRO A 6 -24.57 9.34 6.15
N ASP A 7 -25.80 9.79 6.27
CA ASP A 7 -26.19 11.19 5.98
C ASP A 7 -25.58 12.15 6.98
N ARG A 8 -25.35 11.71 8.22
CA ARG A 8 -24.63 12.48 9.24
C ARG A 8 -23.24 12.94 8.79
N TRP A 9 -22.58 12.13 7.97
CA TRP A 9 -21.21 12.37 7.51
C TRP A 9 -21.16 13.06 6.16
N ARG A 10 -22.21 12.93 5.35
CA ARG A 10 -22.28 13.44 3.97
C ARG A 10 -21.91 14.93 3.87
N ALA A 11 -22.46 15.76 4.72
CA ALA A 11 -22.19 17.20 4.75
C ALA A 11 -20.73 17.58 5.04
N ARG A 12 -19.92 16.63 5.55
CA ARG A 12 -18.49 16.85 5.79
C ARG A 12 -17.63 16.73 4.54
N PHE A 13 -18.18 16.24 3.44
CA PHE A 13 -17.48 16.02 2.18
C PHE A 13 -18.12 16.90 1.09
N PRO A 14 -17.56 18.11 0.82
CA PRO A 14 -18.19 19.07 -0.07
C PRO A 14 -18.53 18.56 -1.47
N ILE A 15 -17.71 17.66 -2.04
CA ILE A 15 -17.96 17.06 -3.34
C ILE A 15 -19.28 16.26 -3.41
N LEU A 16 -19.79 15.79 -2.27
CA LEU A 16 -21.03 15.01 -2.21
C LEU A 16 -22.30 15.87 -2.28
N ALA A 17 -22.17 17.21 -2.27
CA ALA A 17 -23.31 18.10 -2.43
C ALA A 17 -23.94 17.95 -3.82
N ASP A 18 -23.11 17.87 -4.85
CA ASP A 18 -23.53 17.89 -6.26
C ASP A 18 -23.13 16.64 -7.06
N THR A 19 -22.39 15.70 -6.42
CA THR A 19 -21.81 14.56 -7.13
C THR A 19 -22.08 13.25 -6.43
N THR A 20 -22.47 12.23 -7.19
CA THR A 20 -22.37 10.83 -6.75
C THR A 20 -20.93 10.36 -6.95
N TYR A 21 -20.11 10.46 -5.90
CA TYR A 21 -18.67 10.19 -5.97
C TYR A 21 -18.37 8.72 -5.70
N LEU A 22 -17.98 7.98 -6.75
CA LEU A 22 -17.73 6.53 -6.70
C LEU A 22 -16.24 6.17 -6.94
N VAL A 23 -15.32 7.14 -6.91
CA VAL A 23 -13.90 6.95 -7.27
C VAL A 23 -12.99 7.05 -6.03
N THR A 24 -13.51 6.74 -4.86
CA THR A 24 -12.77 6.78 -3.58
C THR A 24 -11.55 5.87 -3.58
N HIS A 25 -11.60 4.78 -4.34
CA HIS A 25 -10.49 3.86 -4.54
C HIS A 25 -9.27 4.46 -5.27
N SER A 26 -9.44 5.59 -5.96
CA SER A 26 -8.34 6.30 -6.63
C SER A 26 -7.90 7.53 -5.82
N LEU A 27 -8.86 8.39 -5.50
CA LEU A 27 -8.67 9.57 -4.65
C LEU A 27 -9.87 9.71 -3.74
N GLY A 28 -9.67 9.62 -2.42
CA GLY A 28 -10.74 9.78 -1.44
C GLY A 28 -11.39 11.16 -1.51
N ALA A 29 -12.71 11.22 -1.27
CA ALA A 29 -13.40 12.49 -1.11
C ALA A 29 -12.76 13.29 0.04
N MET A 30 -12.40 14.53 -0.21
CA MET A 30 -11.72 15.37 0.79
C MET A 30 -12.71 15.88 1.86
N PRO A 31 -12.52 15.57 3.14
CA PRO A 31 -13.33 16.17 4.19
C PRO A 31 -13.03 17.66 4.37
N SER A 32 -14.04 18.45 4.74
CA SER A 32 -13.94 19.90 4.92
C SER A 32 -12.86 20.32 5.91
N THR A 33 -12.61 19.50 6.93
CA THR A 33 -11.60 19.73 7.98
C THR A 33 -10.16 19.73 7.47
N VAL A 34 -9.90 19.18 6.28
CA VAL A 34 -8.53 19.15 5.69
C VAL A 34 -8.02 20.57 5.46
N ARG A 35 -8.88 21.50 5.03
CA ARG A 35 -8.49 22.90 4.79
C ARG A 35 -7.96 23.55 6.07
N GLU A 36 -8.62 23.31 7.19
CA GLU A 36 -8.18 23.81 8.50
C GLU A 36 -6.83 23.20 8.90
N LYS A 37 -6.64 21.88 8.69
CA LYS A 37 -5.38 21.20 8.99
C LYS A 37 -4.21 21.71 8.14
N LEU A 38 -4.44 21.98 6.87
CA LEU A 38 -3.44 22.59 6.00
C LEU A 38 -3.12 24.03 6.45
N ALA A 39 -4.11 24.82 6.84
CA ALA A 39 -3.87 26.15 7.38
C ALA A 39 -3.05 26.11 8.68
N GLN A 40 -3.35 25.18 9.60
CA GLN A 40 -2.56 24.97 10.82
C GLN A 40 -1.12 24.58 10.50
N PHE A 41 -0.89 23.70 9.51
CA PHE A 41 0.44 23.29 9.10
C PHE A 41 1.25 24.49 8.55
N THR A 42 0.65 25.28 7.66
CA THR A 42 1.32 26.45 7.08
C THR A 42 1.59 27.54 8.09
N GLU A 43 0.68 27.77 9.03
CA GLU A 43 0.87 28.74 10.13
C GLU A 43 1.98 28.32 11.08
N LEU A 44 2.04 27.03 11.43
CA LEU A 44 3.13 26.51 12.24
C LEU A 44 4.49 26.69 11.53
N TRP A 45 4.55 26.43 10.24
CA TRP A 45 5.74 26.68 9.45
C TRP A 45 6.13 28.17 9.45
N ALA A 46 5.18 29.06 9.15
CA ALA A 46 5.43 30.49 9.05
C ALA A 46 5.90 31.12 10.36
N THR A 47 5.36 30.66 11.50
CA THR A 47 5.62 31.26 12.81
C THR A 47 6.72 30.58 13.62
N ARG A 48 6.94 29.27 13.40
CA ARG A 48 7.88 28.46 14.17
C ARG A 48 9.13 28.07 13.38
N GLY A 49 9.07 28.03 12.02
CA GLY A 49 10.17 27.66 11.17
C GLY A 49 10.74 26.28 11.55
N VAL A 50 12.08 26.18 11.69
CA VAL A 50 12.76 24.93 12.03
C VAL A 50 12.32 24.31 13.36
N ARG A 51 11.79 25.11 14.30
CA ARG A 51 11.30 24.60 15.59
C ARG A 51 10.08 23.67 15.44
N ALA A 52 9.30 23.82 14.38
CA ALA A 52 8.15 22.96 14.09
C ALA A 52 8.50 21.47 14.04
N TRP A 53 9.73 21.14 13.67
CA TRP A 53 10.21 19.75 13.69
C TRP A 53 10.14 19.15 15.09
N ALA A 54 10.72 19.83 16.08
CA ALA A 54 10.71 19.38 17.47
C ALA A 54 9.32 19.53 18.14
N GLU A 55 8.46 20.37 17.58
CA GLU A 55 7.12 20.65 18.10
C GLU A 55 6.04 19.72 17.49
N GLY A 56 6.44 18.61 16.88
CA GLY A 56 5.56 17.52 16.48
C GLY A 56 5.70 17.00 15.05
N TRP A 57 6.41 17.70 14.15
CA TRP A 57 6.54 17.20 12.78
C TRP A 57 7.35 15.90 12.68
N TRP A 58 8.41 15.75 13.51
CA TRP A 58 9.20 14.51 13.53
C TRP A 58 8.34 13.27 13.82
N ASP A 59 7.41 13.41 14.73
CA ASP A 59 6.60 12.30 15.19
C ASP A 59 5.31 12.11 14.39
N SER A 60 4.97 13.09 13.52
CA SER A 60 3.68 13.07 12.80
C SER A 60 3.44 11.82 11.95
N PRO A 61 4.42 11.22 11.23
CA PRO A 61 4.17 10.00 10.49
C PRO A 61 3.81 8.82 11.41
N SER A 62 4.39 8.76 12.60
CA SER A 62 4.15 7.69 13.57
C SER A 62 2.83 7.85 14.31
N TRP A 63 2.54 9.04 14.86
CA TRP A 63 1.27 9.21 15.58
C TRP A 63 0.04 9.14 14.67
N VAL A 64 0.14 9.59 13.39
CA VAL A 64 -0.93 9.35 12.40
C VAL A 64 -1.01 7.87 12.08
N GLY A 65 0.14 7.18 11.94
CA GLY A 65 0.21 5.74 11.78
C GLY A 65 -0.51 5.00 12.91
N ASP A 66 -0.36 5.43 14.15
CA ASP A 66 -1.06 4.83 15.31
C ASP A 66 -2.58 4.98 15.25
N LEU A 67 -3.10 6.03 14.61
CA LEU A 67 -4.55 6.13 14.36
C LEU A 67 -5.01 5.07 13.35
N VAL A 68 -4.22 4.84 12.31
CA VAL A 68 -4.48 3.78 11.31
C VAL A 68 -4.31 2.39 11.93
N ALA A 69 -3.30 2.20 12.78
CA ALA A 69 -3.07 0.94 13.49
C ALA A 69 -4.31 0.45 14.27
N LYS A 70 -5.05 1.39 14.89
CA LYS A 70 -6.31 1.06 15.59
C LYS A 70 -7.37 0.47 14.65
N LEU A 71 -7.44 0.94 13.40
CA LEU A 71 -8.38 0.41 12.40
C LEU A 71 -7.95 -0.98 11.91
N LEU A 72 -6.64 -1.22 11.87
CA LEU A 72 -6.04 -2.47 11.42
C LEU A 72 -5.91 -3.52 12.55
N ASN A 73 -6.31 -3.17 13.77
CA ASN A 73 -6.04 -4.00 14.98
C ASN A 73 -4.54 -4.34 15.11
N ALA A 74 -3.69 -3.39 14.77
CA ALA A 74 -2.23 -3.50 14.85
C ALA A 74 -1.70 -2.80 16.11
N PRO A 75 -0.57 -3.24 16.68
CA PRO A 75 -0.02 -2.61 17.88
C PRO A 75 0.48 -1.18 17.59
N PRO A 76 0.50 -0.28 18.60
CA PRO A 76 1.11 1.04 18.46
C PRO A 76 2.57 0.95 17.99
N GLY A 77 2.99 1.92 17.16
CA GLY A 77 4.34 1.98 16.60
C GLY A 77 4.59 1.03 15.42
N SER A 78 3.60 0.21 15.01
CA SER A 78 3.76 -0.72 13.89
C SER A 78 3.34 -0.16 12.53
N VAL A 79 2.73 1.03 12.50
CA VAL A 79 2.29 1.71 11.27
C VAL A 79 2.98 3.06 11.18
N VAL A 80 3.54 3.36 10.02
CA VAL A 80 4.16 4.65 9.72
C VAL A 80 3.60 5.19 8.40
N MET A 81 3.34 6.49 8.36
CA MET A 81 2.84 7.14 7.15
C MET A 81 3.96 7.46 6.18
N HIS A 82 3.69 7.25 4.90
CA HIS A 82 4.58 7.56 3.80
C HIS A 82 3.83 8.27 2.66
N GLN A 83 4.56 8.79 1.67
CA GLN A 83 3.99 9.61 0.59
C GLN A 83 3.05 8.84 -0.33
N ASN A 84 3.43 7.62 -0.73
CA ASN A 84 2.67 6.77 -1.64
C ASN A 84 3.21 5.34 -1.65
N VAL A 85 2.44 4.42 -2.24
CA VAL A 85 2.78 2.99 -2.33
C VAL A 85 4.10 2.74 -3.05
N SER A 86 4.39 3.46 -4.15
CA SER A 86 5.64 3.26 -4.91
C SER A 86 6.87 3.59 -4.08
N MET A 87 6.82 4.66 -3.27
CA MET A 87 7.91 5.00 -2.35
C MET A 87 8.06 3.97 -1.24
N ILE A 88 6.95 3.48 -0.68
CA ILE A 88 6.99 2.41 0.34
C ILE A 88 7.65 1.16 -0.25
N GLN A 89 7.25 0.75 -1.43
CA GLN A 89 7.82 -0.42 -2.10
C GLN A 89 9.31 -0.23 -2.41
N ALA A 90 9.72 0.96 -2.86
CA ALA A 90 11.13 1.26 -3.10
C ALA A 90 11.98 1.22 -1.80
N VAL A 91 11.44 1.74 -0.70
CA VAL A 91 12.10 1.68 0.62
C VAL A 91 12.28 0.23 1.08
N ILE A 92 11.22 -0.58 0.99
CA ILE A 92 11.30 -2.01 1.34
C ILE A 92 12.29 -2.74 0.43
N ALA A 93 12.22 -2.49 -0.88
CA ALA A 93 13.11 -3.07 -1.87
C ALA A 93 14.59 -2.74 -1.59
N SER A 94 14.89 -1.52 -1.14
CA SER A 94 16.26 -1.08 -0.82
C SER A 94 16.87 -1.81 0.38
N ALA A 95 16.07 -2.43 1.23
CA ALA A 95 16.50 -3.22 2.37
C ALA A 95 16.80 -4.69 2.02
N LEU A 96 16.56 -5.11 0.77
CA LEU A 96 16.72 -6.49 0.33
C LEU A 96 17.99 -6.65 -0.51
N ASP A 97 18.75 -7.71 -0.21
CA ASP A 97 19.92 -8.10 -1.00
C ASP A 97 19.51 -9.12 -2.08
N PHE A 98 19.81 -8.81 -3.34
CA PHE A 98 19.54 -9.64 -4.51
C PHE A 98 20.82 -10.26 -5.13
N SER A 99 21.97 -10.13 -4.49
CA SER A 99 23.25 -10.68 -5.00
C SER A 99 23.38 -12.19 -4.81
N GLY A 100 22.61 -12.78 -3.90
CA GLY A 100 22.66 -14.20 -3.58
C GLY A 100 21.75 -15.08 -4.44
N PRO A 101 21.69 -16.40 -4.18
CA PRO A 101 20.90 -17.36 -4.95
C PRO A 101 19.38 -17.16 -4.79
N ARG A 102 18.95 -16.58 -3.68
CA ARG A 102 17.55 -16.21 -3.42
C ARG A 102 17.33 -14.76 -3.87
N ASN A 103 17.05 -14.56 -5.14
CA ASN A 103 16.97 -13.25 -5.77
C ASN A 103 15.75 -13.05 -6.66
N THR A 104 14.76 -13.93 -6.63
CA THR A 104 13.56 -13.81 -7.46
C THR A 104 12.49 -12.98 -6.76
N VAL A 105 11.94 -12.01 -7.50
CA VAL A 105 10.74 -11.27 -7.15
C VAL A 105 9.60 -11.83 -7.99
N VAL A 106 8.52 -12.30 -7.35
CA VAL A 106 7.34 -12.86 -8.02
C VAL A 106 6.16 -11.93 -7.84
N TYR A 107 5.57 -11.47 -8.93
CA TYR A 107 4.34 -10.67 -8.89
C TYR A 107 3.44 -10.98 -10.09
N THR A 108 2.22 -10.44 -10.12
CA THR A 108 1.27 -10.67 -11.21
C THR A 108 1.26 -9.51 -12.22
N GLU A 109 0.91 -9.78 -13.47
CA GLU A 109 0.71 -8.71 -14.48
C GLU A 109 -0.45 -7.75 -14.16
N GLN A 110 -1.23 -8.04 -13.11
CA GLN A 110 -2.36 -7.23 -12.65
C GLN A 110 -1.97 -6.18 -11.61
N GLU A 111 -0.69 -6.11 -11.25
CA GLU A 111 -0.20 -5.12 -10.29
C GLU A 111 -0.30 -3.69 -10.86
N PHE A 112 -0.36 -2.71 -9.96
CA PHE A 112 -0.35 -1.32 -10.39
C PHE A 112 0.98 -0.98 -11.10
N PRO A 113 0.97 -0.30 -12.26
CA PRO A 113 2.16 -0.14 -13.10
C PRO A 113 3.39 0.43 -12.38
N SER A 114 3.22 1.42 -11.50
CA SER A 114 4.35 2.00 -10.78
C SER A 114 5.02 1.03 -9.80
N VAL A 115 4.25 0.07 -9.26
CA VAL A 115 4.76 -1.02 -8.42
C VAL A 115 5.65 -1.94 -9.25
N MET A 116 5.17 -2.38 -10.42
CA MET A 116 5.97 -3.20 -11.34
C MET A 116 7.28 -2.50 -11.72
N TYR A 117 7.26 -1.20 -12.00
CA TYR A 117 8.47 -0.45 -12.35
C TYR A 117 9.50 -0.41 -11.23
N VAL A 118 9.08 -0.31 -9.98
CA VAL A 118 9.98 -0.36 -8.82
C VAL A 118 10.74 -1.69 -8.81
N TRP A 119 10.03 -2.82 -8.94
CA TRP A 119 10.65 -4.14 -8.89
C TRP A 119 11.47 -4.45 -10.14
N GLU A 120 11.01 -4.05 -11.34
CA GLU A 120 11.78 -4.18 -12.59
C GLU A 120 13.13 -3.48 -12.53
N ALA A 121 13.22 -2.33 -11.87
CA ALA A 121 14.47 -1.57 -11.73
C ALA A 121 15.56 -2.37 -10.98
N LEU A 122 15.17 -3.31 -10.11
CA LEU A 122 16.11 -4.11 -9.31
C LEU A 122 16.86 -5.19 -10.14
N LYS A 123 16.48 -5.43 -11.39
CA LYS A 123 17.28 -6.26 -12.32
C LYS A 123 18.72 -5.79 -12.38
N ARG A 124 18.97 -4.49 -12.28
CA ARG A 124 20.31 -3.89 -12.25
C ARG A 124 21.12 -4.25 -11.00
N GLN A 125 20.43 -4.73 -9.95
CA GLN A 125 21.02 -5.14 -8.68
C GLN A 125 21.03 -6.67 -8.51
N GLY A 126 20.76 -7.42 -9.58
CA GLY A 126 20.80 -8.89 -9.59
C GLY A 126 19.44 -9.55 -9.34
N ALA A 127 18.34 -8.80 -9.18
CA ALA A 127 17.02 -9.39 -9.03
C ALA A 127 16.57 -10.09 -10.32
N ARG A 128 16.02 -11.28 -10.18
CA ARG A 128 15.28 -11.98 -11.23
C ARG A 128 13.80 -11.64 -11.05
N ILE A 129 13.16 -11.20 -12.11
CA ILE A 129 11.73 -10.86 -12.09
C ILE A 129 10.92 -11.96 -12.76
N GLU A 130 9.97 -12.50 -12.01
CA GLU A 130 8.98 -13.46 -12.47
C GLU A 130 7.60 -12.79 -12.44
N CYS A 131 7.17 -12.27 -13.60
CA CYS A 131 5.85 -11.66 -13.78
C CYS A 131 4.87 -12.75 -14.23
N VAL A 132 4.03 -13.19 -13.32
CA VAL A 132 3.03 -14.25 -13.59
C VAL A 132 1.87 -13.68 -14.39
N ARG A 133 1.62 -14.26 -15.57
CA ARG A 133 0.53 -13.84 -16.45
C ARG A 133 -0.73 -14.67 -16.21
N GLY A 134 -1.88 -14.01 -16.29
CA GLY A 134 -3.18 -14.66 -16.18
C GLY A 134 -3.60 -15.39 -17.43
N GLU A 135 -4.52 -16.33 -17.28
CA GLU A 135 -5.23 -17.01 -18.36
C GLU A 135 -6.33 -16.12 -18.95
N SER A 136 -6.69 -15.06 -18.23
CA SER A 136 -7.72 -14.11 -18.61
C SER A 136 -7.34 -12.68 -18.23
N ALA A 137 -8.05 -11.70 -18.76
CA ALA A 137 -7.88 -10.29 -18.39
C ALA A 137 -8.36 -9.96 -16.95
N VAL A 138 -9.02 -10.89 -16.27
CA VAL A 138 -9.64 -10.65 -14.96
C VAL A 138 -8.62 -10.77 -13.82
N GLY A 139 -7.78 -11.80 -13.85
CA GLY A 139 -6.82 -12.05 -12.79
C GLY A 139 -5.90 -13.23 -13.10
N VAL A 140 -4.98 -13.48 -12.20
CA VAL A 140 -4.08 -14.64 -12.22
C VAL A 140 -4.61 -15.68 -11.25
N SER A 141 -4.77 -16.93 -11.72
CA SER A 141 -5.24 -18.01 -10.84
C SER A 141 -4.24 -18.27 -9.71
N ASN A 142 -4.75 -18.66 -8.55
CA ASN A 142 -3.91 -19.03 -7.41
C ASN A 142 -2.92 -20.13 -7.78
N GLU A 143 -3.33 -21.13 -8.52
CA GLU A 143 -2.47 -22.25 -8.93
C GLU A 143 -1.22 -21.75 -9.65
N ARG A 144 -1.39 -20.83 -10.61
CA ARG A 144 -0.24 -20.28 -11.36
C ARG A 144 0.67 -19.43 -10.49
N LEU A 145 0.08 -18.58 -9.65
CA LEU A 145 0.87 -17.73 -8.76
C LEU A 145 1.66 -18.58 -7.75
N LEU A 146 1.03 -19.56 -7.11
CA LEU A 146 1.68 -20.42 -6.14
C LEU A 146 2.78 -21.31 -6.79
N ALA A 147 2.57 -21.76 -8.03
CA ALA A 147 3.57 -22.53 -8.78
C ALA A 147 4.83 -21.72 -9.14
N ALA A 148 4.71 -20.40 -9.26
CA ALA A 148 5.84 -19.51 -9.53
C ALA A 148 6.70 -19.21 -8.28
N ILE A 149 6.21 -19.55 -7.08
CA ILE A 149 6.92 -19.30 -5.82
C ILE A 149 7.75 -20.52 -5.44
N ASP A 150 9.08 -20.37 -5.50
CA ASP A 150 10.07 -21.42 -5.23
C ASP A 150 11.14 -20.98 -4.21
N GLU A 151 12.11 -21.82 -3.93
CA GLU A 151 13.20 -21.58 -2.97
C GLU A 151 14.12 -20.42 -3.38
N ARG A 152 14.07 -19.95 -4.62
CA ARG A 152 14.80 -18.78 -5.12
C ARG A 152 14.02 -17.50 -4.89
N THR A 153 12.73 -17.60 -4.55
CA THR A 153 11.88 -16.42 -4.29
C THR A 153 12.36 -15.70 -3.05
N LYS A 154 12.65 -14.40 -3.19
CA LYS A 154 13.02 -13.49 -2.10
C LYS A 154 11.77 -12.82 -1.53
N ILE A 155 10.91 -12.31 -2.42
CA ILE A 155 9.72 -11.56 -2.05
C ILE A 155 8.62 -11.71 -3.11
N VAL A 156 7.37 -11.67 -2.64
CA VAL A 156 6.16 -11.72 -3.46
C VAL A 156 5.36 -10.42 -3.19
N PRO A 157 5.61 -9.33 -3.94
CA PRO A 157 4.80 -8.10 -3.86
C PRO A 157 3.55 -8.26 -4.72
N ILE A 158 2.39 -8.34 -4.09
CA ILE A 158 1.09 -8.52 -4.76
C ILE A 158 0.02 -7.59 -4.22
N SER A 159 -0.91 -7.20 -5.07
CA SER A 159 -2.14 -6.53 -4.68
C SER A 159 -3.14 -7.52 -4.09
N HIS A 160 -3.75 -7.17 -2.95
CA HIS A 160 -4.85 -7.96 -2.38
C HIS A 160 -6.08 -7.89 -3.29
N VAL A 161 -6.40 -6.69 -3.79
CA VAL A 161 -7.47 -6.46 -4.77
C VAL A 161 -6.87 -5.76 -5.99
N CYS A 162 -7.05 -6.36 -7.17
CA CYS A 162 -6.52 -5.80 -8.42
C CYS A 162 -7.28 -4.53 -8.84
N PHE A 163 -6.57 -3.44 -9.12
CA PHE A 163 -7.16 -2.12 -9.35
C PHE A 163 -8.03 -1.99 -10.59
N ARG A 164 -7.82 -2.83 -11.60
CA ARG A 164 -8.59 -2.80 -12.86
C ARG A 164 -9.84 -3.66 -12.81
N THR A 165 -9.77 -4.79 -12.14
CA THR A 165 -10.74 -5.89 -12.29
C THR A 165 -11.49 -6.18 -11.01
N SER A 166 -11.03 -5.61 -9.88
CA SER A 166 -11.50 -5.94 -8.54
C SER A 166 -11.32 -7.43 -8.19
N PHE A 167 -10.43 -8.14 -8.91
CA PHE A 167 -10.11 -9.53 -8.58
C PHE A 167 -9.49 -9.59 -7.20
N LEU A 168 -10.06 -10.43 -6.33
CA LEU A 168 -9.58 -10.65 -4.97
C LEU A 168 -8.59 -11.80 -4.97
N GLN A 169 -7.32 -11.50 -4.67
CA GLN A 169 -6.26 -12.49 -4.57
C GLN A 169 -6.37 -13.26 -3.24
N ASP A 170 -6.19 -14.56 -3.26
CA ASP A 170 -6.10 -15.36 -2.02
C ASP A 170 -4.75 -15.12 -1.32
N ALA A 171 -4.67 -14.00 -0.59
CA ALA A 171 -3.47 -13.60 0.13
C ALA A 171 -3.04 -14.66 1.16
N ALA A 172 -3.97 -15.38 1.78
CA ALA A 172 -3.65 -16.40 2.79
C ALA A 172 -2.89 -17.57 2.17
N ALA A 173 -3.34 -18.06 1.00
CA ALA A 173 -2.65 -19.13 0.28
C ALA A 173 -1.25 -18.67 -0.19
N VAL A 174 -1.13 -17.42 -0.69
CA VAL A 174 0.16 -16.87 -1.12
C VAL A 174 1.13 -16.72 0.05
N VAL A 175 0.69 -16.17 1.18
CA VAL A 175 1.51 -16.04 2.40
C VAL A 175 1.98 -17.40 2.87
N LYS A 176 1.09 -18.38 2.93
CA LYS A 176 1.44 -19.75 3.34
C LYS A 176 2.55 -20.31 2.43
N ARG A 177 2.35 -20.29 1.11
CA ARG A 177 3.32 -20.82 0.15
C ARG A 177 4.66 -20.09 0.21
N ALA A 178 4.64 -18.77 0.27
CA ALA A 178 5.87 -17.97 0.37
C ALA A 178 6.67 -18.31 1.63
N HIS A 179 6.00 -18.42 2.78
CA HIS A 179 6.65 -18.76 4.05
C HIS A 179 7.20 -20.20 4.05
N GLU A 180 6.55 -21.15 3.39
CA GLU A 180 7.05 -22.53 3.23
C GLU A 180 8.43 -22.56 2.57
N VAL A 181 8.69 -21.66 1.62
CA VAL A 181 9.99 -21.54 0.94
C VAL A 181 10.88 -20.44 1.55
N GLY A 182 10.45 -19.78 2.63
CA GLY A 182 11.18 -18.72 3.33
C GLY A 182 11.22 -17.39 2.56
N ALA A 183 10.25 -17.13 1.68
CA ALA A 183 10.06 -15.85 1.00
C ALA A 183 9.21 -14.89 1.84
N LEU A 184 9.41 -13.58 1.59
CA LEU A 184 8.56 -12.53 2.16
C LEU A 184 7.34 -12.29 1.27
N VAL A 185 6.25 -11.77 1.86
CA VAL A 185 5.11 -11.25 1.11
C VAL A 185 4.93 -9.77 1.46
N LEU A 186 4.79 -8.94 0.43
CA LEU A 186 4.39 -7.55 0.53
C LEU A 186 3.00 -7.41 -0.06
N LEU A 187 2.01 -7.24 0.80
CA LEU A 187 0.62 -7.14 0.38
C LEU A 187 0.22 -5.67 0.20
N ASP A 188 -0.11 -5.29 -1.03
CA ASP A 188 -0.67 -3.99 -1.35
C ASP A 188 -2.19 -4.02 -1.11
N CYS A 189 -2.62 -3.34 -0.04
CA CYS A 189 -4.02 -3.24 0.38
C CYS A 189 -4.66 -1.90 -0.01
N TYR A 190 -4.16 -1.22 -1.03
CA TYR A 190 -4.68 0.08 -1.44
C TYR A 190 -6.15 0.04 -1.86
N GLN A 191 -6.60 -1.07 -2.41
CA GLN A 191 -7.97 -1.29 -2.90
C GLN A 191 -8.85 -2.12 -1.94
N SER A 192 -8.37 -2.52 -0.76
CA SER A 192 -9.08 -3.42 0.15
C SER A 192 -9.30 -2.85 1.54
#